data_afc4bd3438cb5db371745463ab7e4362
#
_entry.id   afc4bd3438cb5db371745463ab7e4362
#
_cell.length_a   1.000
_cell.length_b   1.000
_cell.length_c   1.000
_cell.angle_alpha   90.00
_cell.angle_beta   90.00
_cell.angle_gamma   90.00
#
_symmetry.space_group_name_H-M   'P 1'
#
loop_
_entity.id
_entity.type
_entity.pdbx_description
1 polymer ?
#
loop_
_entity_poly.entity_id
_entity_poly.type
_entity_poly.pdbx_seq_one_letter_code
_entity_poly.pdbx_strand_id
1 'polypeptide(L)'
;LVFDIPNWVAVLIELGIAIAIAIVVYRLQAATAKLTENLLSKISLMTQRMDALLEQRRLDEHSKKAFECKRIIDHLEYIRKKEEELKEYLTNYISGDTTSEQLKYFVKQNFMPIAKYRIHEIEDATRQLGDKLSDNSLRLDFLSYIEAFLNLSEMVVVDSKPQNDNDLESFVISINLQLRRIQEFLSRFRKELQQTNTSSI
;
A
#
# COMPACT_ATOMS: atom_id res chain seq x y z
N LEU A 1 14.79 62.05 67.10
CA LEU A 1 14.14 62.91 66.06
C LEU A 1 13.09 62.06 65.37
N VAL A 2 11.83 62.11 65.91
CA VAL A 2 10.66 61.55 65.21
C VAL A 2 10.27 62.61 64.19
N PHE A 3 10.53 62.38 62.91
CA PHE A 3 10.01 63.23 61.85
C PHE A 3 8.54 62.94 61.69
N ASP A 4 7.65 63.79 62.22
CA ASP A 4 6.21 63.79 61.93
C ASP A 4 6.07 64.16 60.44
N ILE A 5 5.93 63.12 59.60
CA ILE A 5 5.68 63.33 58.18
C ILE A 5 4.19 63.78 58.10
N PRO A 6 3.94 64.97 57.49
CA PRO A 6 2.59 65.43 57.35
C PRO A 6 1.72 64.40 56.57
N ASN A 7 0.50 64.13 57.05
CA ASN A 7 -0.42 63.12 56.44
C ASN A 7 -0.57 63.22 54.95
N TRP A 8 -0.53 64.45 54.35
CA TRP A 8 -0.63 64.63 52.95
C TRP A 8 0.58 64.08 52.15
N VAL A 9 1.80 64.10 52.74
CA VAL A 9 2.99 63.53 52.14
C VAL A 9 2.91 62.02 52.09
N ALA A 10 2.40 61.38 53.11
CA ALA A 10 2.14 59.94 53.15
C ALA A 10 1.14 59.52 52.02
N VAL A 11 0.07 60.28 51.84
CA VAL A 11 -0.92 60.04 50.79
C VAL A 11 -0.32 60.21 49.39
N LEU A 12 0.56 61.18 49.17
CA LEU A 12 1.23 61.36 47.88
C LEU A 12 2.21 60.23 47.55
N ILE A 13 2.91 59.70 48.55
CA ILE A 13 3.78 58.55 48.41
C ILE A 13 2.98 57.28 48.04
N GLU A 14 1.86 57.04 48.74
CA GLU A 14 0.96 55.93 48.44
C GLU A 14 0.37 56.04 47.04
N LEU A 15 -0.06 57.20 46.61
CA LEU A 15 -0.57 57.48 45.27
C LEU A 15 0.52 57.22 44.20
N GLY A 16 1.75 57.69 44.49
CA GLY A 16 2.90 57.51 43.58
C GLY A 16 3.24 56.00 43.40
N ILE A 17 3.21 55.24 44.50
CA ILE A 17 3.43 53.77 44.47
C ILE A 17 2.29 53.09 43.70
N ALA A 18 1.03 53.47 43.93
CA ALA A 18 -0.10 52.88 43.23
C ALA A 18 -0.03 53.10 41.72
N ILE A 19 0.32 54.32 41.29
CA ILE A 19 0.53 54.65 39.86
C ILE A 19 1.70 53.84 39.29
N ALA A 20 2.83 53.74 39.98
CA ALA A 20 3.97 52.98 39.51
C ALA A 20 3.60 51.46 39.34
N ILE A 21 2.89 50.88 40.29
CA ILE A 21 2.40 49.50 40.20
C ILE A 21 1.45 49.35 38.98
N ALA A 22 0.51 50.25 38.80
CA ALA A 22 -0.43 50.23 37.69
C ALA A 22 0.29 50.26 36.33
N ILE A 23 1.32 51.11 36.18
CA ILE A 23 2.14 51.18 34.97
C ILE A 23 2.90 49.87 34.72
N VAL A 24 3.48 49.27 35.76
CA VAL A 24 4.19 47.97 35.66
C VAL A 24 3.23 46.85 35.24
N VAL A 25 2.07 46.76 35.89
CA VAL A 25 1.02 45.79 35.57
C VAL A 25 0.54 45.93 34.13
N TYR A 26 0.27 47.15 33.69
CA TYR A 26 -0.14 47.43 32.30
C TYR A 26 0.93 47.00 31.27
N ARG A 27 2.19 47.34 31.53
CA ARG A 27 3.30 46.90 30.66
C ARG A 27 3.46 45.37 30.62
N LEU A 28 3.31 44.70 31.77
CA LEU A 28 3.34 43.24 31.83
C LEU A 28 2.19 42.62 31.04
N GLN A 29 0.98 43.14 31.19
CA GLN A 29 -0.19 42.69 30.43
C GLN A 29 -0.02 42.88 28.92
N ALA A 30 0.48 44.01 28.49
CA ALA A 30 0.75 44.28 27.07
C ALA A 30 1.84 43.36 26.52
N ALA A 31 2.90 43.09 27.28
CA ALA A 31 3.97 42.18 26.89
C ALA A 31 3.46 40.73 26.81
N THR A 32 2.66 40.26 27.79
CA THR A 32 2.09 38.90 27.77
C THR A 32 1.07 38.74 26.64
N ALA A 33 0.24 39.71 26.37
CA ALA A 33 -0.71 39.68 25.24
C ALA A 33 0.04 39.53 23.89
N LYS A 34 1.09 40.32 23.67
CA LYS A 34 1.91 40.23 22.45
C LYS A 34 2.63 38.86 22.34
N LEU A 35 3.09 38.32 23.45
CA LEU A 35 3.76 37.02 23.49
C LEU A 35 2.78 35.89 23.18
N THR A 36 1.56 35.97 23.73
CA THR A 36 0.49 35.03 23.46
C THR A 36 0.05 35.04 21.98
N GLU A 37 -0.10 36.23 21.41
CA GLU A 37 -0.42 36.41 19.98
C GLU A 37 0.66 35.77 19.08
N ASN A 38 1.93 36.02 19.37
CA ASN A 38 3.06 35.45 18.66
C ASN A 38 3.12 33.91 18.80
N LEU A 39 2.80 33.39 19.97
CA LEU A 39 2.74 31.93 20.19
C LEU A 39 1.57 31.30 19.41
N LEU A 40 0.40 31.90 19.45
CA LEU A 40 -0.77 31.42 18.71
C LEU A 40 -0.51 31.43 17.20
N SER A 41 0.11 32.49 16.66
CA SER A 41 0.46 32.55 15.24
C SER A 41 1.47 31.47 14.84
N LYS A 42 2.49 31.19 15.68
CA LYS A 42 3.46 30.10 15.45
C LYS A 42 2.80 28.72 15.52
N ILE A 43 1.91 28.49 16.50
CA ILE A 43 1.16 27.24 16.61
C ILE A 43 0.29 27.02 15.36
N SER A 44 -0.46 28.04 14.94
CA SER A 44 -1.27 27.98 13.71
C SER A 44 -0.43 27.61 12.48
N LEU A 45 0.72 28.27 12.31
CA LEU A 45 1.64 27.96 11.20
C LEU A 45 2.19 26.52 11.27
N MET A 46 2.55 26.05 12.47
CA MET A 46 3.01 24.66 12.67
C MET A 46 1.90 23.66 12.34
N THR A 47 0.66 23.93 12.77
CA THR A 47 -0.49 23.07 12.46
C THR A 47 -0.71 22.98 10.95
N GLN A 48 -0.72 24.11 10.25
CA GLN A 48 -0.87 24.12 8.78
C GLN A 48 0.23 23.33 8.07
N ARG A 49 1.49 23.46 8.55
CA ARG A 49 2.61 22.67 7.97
C ARG A 49 2.46 21.19 8.26
N MET A 50 2.00 20.84 9.44
CA MET A 50 1.76 19.44 9.81
C MET A 50 0.67 18.82 8.95
N ASP A 51 -0.45 19.54 8.76
CA ASP A 51 -1.56 19.11 7.90
C ASP A 51 -1.11 18.92 6.44
N ALA A 52 -0.32 19.85 5.91
CA ALA A 52 0.26 19.73 4.57
C ALA A 52 1.19 18.51 4.42
N LEU A 53 2.03 18.24 5.42
CA LEU A 53 2.91 17.07 5.43
C LEU A 53 2.14 15.76 5.53
N LEU A 54 1.09 15.72 6.34
CA LEU A 54 0.21 14.55 6.47
C LEU A 54 -0.52 14.26 5.15
N GLU A 55 -1.01 15.29 4.49
CA GLU A 55 -1.68 15.14 3.19
C GLU A 55 -0.71 14.69 2.10
N GLN A 56 0.50 15.25 2.04
CA GLN A 56 1.54 14.80 1.13
C GLN A 56 1.89 13.33 1.37
N ARG A 57 2.07 12.92 2.62
CA ARG A 57 2.34 11.52 2.97
C ARG A 57 1.20 10.60 2.56
N ARG A 58 -0.05 11.03 2.75
CA ARG A 58 -1.23 10.27 2.31
C ARG A 58 -1.25 10.07 0.80
N LEU A 59 -0.96 11.12 0.03
CA LEU A 59 -0.87 11.04 -1.44
C LEU A 59 0.25 10.11 -1.90
N ASP A 60 1.42 10.15 -1.26
CA ASP A 60 2.54 9.26 -1.56
C ASP A 60 2.18 7.80 -1.27
N GLU A 61 1.49 7.52 -0.16
CA GLU A 61 1.04 6.17 0.18
C GLU A 61 0.00 5.64 -0.80
N HIS A 62 -0.97 6.47 -1.23
CA HIS A 62 -1.95 6.12 -2.24
C HIS A 62 -1.31 5.85 -3.60
N SER A 63 -0.38 6.71 -4.02
CA SER A 63 0.38 6.53 -5.27
C SER A 63 1.17 5.22 -5.25
N LYS A 64 1.84 4.91 -4.15
CA LYS A 64 2.58 3.65 -3.99
C LYS A 64 1.64 2.43 -4.05
N LYS A 65 0.50 2.48 -3.35
CA LYS A 65 -0.51 1.41 -3.40
C LYS A 65 -1.02 1.18 -4.83
N ALA A 66 -1.37 2.25 -5.54
CA ALA A 66 -1.84 2.17 -6.92
C ALA A 66 -0.78 1.56 -7.85
N PHE A 67 0.49 1.95 -7.69
CA PHE A 67 1.61 1.40 -8.45
C PHE A 67 1.77 -0.11 -8.24
N GLU A 68 1.79 -0.59 -6.99
CA GLU A 68 1.96 -2.02 -6.71
C GLU A 68 0.74 -2.84 -7.14
N CYS A 69 -0.48 -2.33 -6.98
CA CYS A 69 -1.67 -3.00 -7.51
C CYS A 69 -1.61 -3.15 -9.03
N LYS A 70 -1.20 -2.10 -9.75
CA LYS A 70 -1.03 -2.14 -11.20
C LYS A 70 0.04 -3.16 -11.61
N ARG A 71 1.18 -3.17 -10.92
CA ARG A 71 2.28 -4.14 -11.15
C ARG A 71 1.78 -5.58 -11.02
N ILE A 72 1.01 -5.89 -9.96
CA ILE A 72 0.40 -7.21 -9.78
C ILE A 72 -0.55 -7.55 -10.93
N ILE A 73 -1.42 -6.62 -11.33
CA ILE A 73 -2.36 -6.82 -12.44
C ILE A 73 -1.61 -7.15 -13.73
N ASP A 74 -0.59 -6.37 -14.08
CA ASP A 74 0.19 -6.56 -15.30
C ASP A 74 0.88 -7.95 -15.33
N HIS A 75 1.42 -8.39 -14.19
CA HIS A 75 2.04 -9.71 -14.07
C HIS A 75 1.02 -10.84 -14.13
N LEU A 76 -0.14 -10.70 -13.48
CA LEU A 76 -1.22 -11.70 -13.52
C LEU A 76 -1.80 -11.86 -14.92
N GLU A 77 -2.00 -10.77 -15.66
CA GLU A 77 -2.47 -10.83 -17.04
C GLU A 77 -1.49 -11.58 -17.94
N TYR A 78 -0.20 -11.38 -17.70
CA TYR A 78 0.82 -12.11 -18.46
C TYR A 78 0.84 -13.61 -18.11
N ILE A 79 0.75 -13.97 -16.83
CA ILE A 79 0.66 -15.38 -16.39
C ILE A 79 -0.58 -16.03 -17.00
N ARG A 80 -1.74 -15.36 -16.94
CA ARG A 80 -2.98 -15.85 -17.55
C ARG A 80 -2.78 -16.22 -19.03
N LYS A 81 -2.16 -15.32 -19.79
CA LYS A 81 -1.87 -15.57 -21.21
C LYS A 81 -0.98 -16.80 -21.40
N LYS A 82 0.05 -16.98 -20.56
CA LYS A 82 0.94 -18.13 -20.61
C LYS A 82 0.28 -19.44 -20.20
N GLU A 83 -0.66 -19.40 -19.26
CA GLU A 83 -1.48 -20.58 -18.92
C GLU A 83 -2.45 -20.95 -20.05
N GLU A 84 -3.03 -19.97 -20.74
CA GLU A 84 -3.86 -20.21 -21.92
C GLU A 84 -3.02 -20.88 -23.03
N GLU A 85 -1.79 -20.42 -23.29
CA GLU A 85 -0.87 -21.07 -24.21
C GLU A 85 -0.50 -22.51 -23.76
N LEU A 86 -0.24 -22.74 -22.47
CA LEU A 86 0.05 -24.05 -21.94
C LEU A 86 -1.14 -25.02 -22.11
N LYS A 87 -2.35 -24.52 -21.84
CA LYS A 87 -3.58 -25.29 -22.06
C LYS A 87 -3.73 -25.72 -23.53
N GLU A 88 -3.44 -24.81 -24.48
CA GLU A 88 -3.46 -25.10 -25.91
C GLU A 88 -2.44 -26.18 -26.26
N TYR A 89 -1.20 -26.08 -25.80
CA TYR A 89 -0.17 -27.12 -26.00
C TYR A 89 -0.58 -28.49 -25.45
N LEU A 90 -1.20 -28.53 -24.25
CA LEU A 90 -1.69 -29.77 -23.65
C LEU A 90 -2.85 -30.35 -24.44
N THR A 91 -3.77 -29.52 -24.91
CA THR A 91 -4.90 -29.97 -25.73
C THR A 91 -4.42 -30.55 -27.07
N ASN A 92 -3.46 -29.88 -27.72
CA ASN A 92 -2.85 -30.36 -28.96
C ASN A 92 -2.00 -31.63 -28.74
N TYR A 93 -1.43 -31.83 -27.56
CA TYR A 93 -0.76 -33.06 -27.20
C TYR A 93 -1.76 -34.24 -27.05
N ILE A 94 -2.90 -34.00 -26.39
CA ILE A 94 -3.96 -34.99 -26.24
C ILE A 94 -4.55 -35.40 -27.61
N SER A 95 -4.71 -34.44 -28.54
CA SER A 95 -5.18 -34.72 -29.91
C SER A 95 -4.13 -35.37 -30.83
N GLY A 96 -2.88 -35.45 -30.39
CA GLY A 96 -1.76 -36.01 -31.18
C GLY A 96 -1.10 -35.03 -32.12
N ASP A 97 -1.49 -33.75 -32.11
CA ASP A 97 -0.92 -32.69 -32.97
C ASP A 97 0.42 -32.16 -32.46
N THR A 98 0.75 -32.41 -31.20
CA THR A 98 1.99 -31.99 -30.54
C THR A 98 2.72 -33.19 -29.94
N THR A 99 4.03 -33.26 -30.06
CA THR A 99 4.83 -34.34 -29.47
C THR A 99 5.16 -34.07 -28.00
N SER A 100 5.44 -35.15 -27.23
CA SER A 100 5.89 -35.02 -25.81
C SER A 100 7.15 -34.17 -25.68
N GLU A 101 8.07 -34.20 -26.66
CA GLU A 101 9.28 -33.39 -26.64
C GLU A 101 9.00 -31.91 -26.85
N GLN A 102 8.06 -31.57 -27.74
CA GLN A 102 7.61 -30.19 -27.96
C GLN A 102 6.93 -29.62 -26.72
N LEU A 103 6.04 -30.37 -26.08
CA LEU A 103 5.40 -29.98 -24.83
C LEU A 103 6.44 -29.74 -23.73
N LYS A 104 7.39 -30.67 -23.55
CA LYS A 104 8.48 -30.52 -22.58
C LYS A 104 9.35 -29.31 -22.84
N TYR A 105 9.68 -29.07 -24.10
CA TYR A 105 10.46 -27.90 -24.50
C TYR A 105 9.71 -26.60 -24.17
N PHE A 106 8.43 -26.53 -24.52
CA PHE A 106 7.60 -25.35 -24.20
C PHE A 106 7.57 -25.09 -22.70
N VAL A 107 7.26 -26.12 -21.90
CA VAL A 107 7.18 -25.98 -20.43
C VAL A 107 8.51 -25.53 -19.84
N LYS A 108 9.63 -26.16 -20.20
CA LYS A 108 10.94 -25.88 -19.61
C LYS A 108 11.53 -24.55 -20.06
N GLN A 109 11.34 -24.16 -21.33
CA GLN A 109 12.01 -22.99 -21.89
C GLN A 109 11.14 -21.74 -21.94
N ASN A 110 9.82 -21.90 -22.16
CA ASN A 110 8.93 -20.79 -22.41
C ASN A 110 7.97 -20.50 -21.25
N PHE A 111 7.55 -21.54 -20.50
CA PHE A 111 6.56 -21.36 -19.44
C PHE A 111 7.23 -21.18 -18.08
N MET A 112 7.98 -22.16 -17.57
CA MET A 112 8.49 -22.18 -16.19
C MET A 112 9.40 -21.01 -15.83
N PRO A 113 10.40 -20.61 -16.66
CA PRO A 113 11.28 -19.51 -16.29
C PRO A 113 10.51 -18.19 -16.15
N ILE A 114 9.57 -17.97 -17.07
CA ILE A 114 8.75 -16.76 -17.07
C ILE A 114 7.76 -16.77 -15.90
N ALA A 115 7.09 -17.89 -15.66
CA ALA A 115 6.17 -18.03 -14.56
C ALA A 115 6.86 -17.80 -13.20
N LYS A 116 8.02 -18.42 -12.94
CA LYS A 116 8.82 -18.22 -11.73
C LYS A 116 9.23 -16.76 -11.53
N TYR A 117 9.73 -16.12 -12.60
CA TYR A 117 10.10 -14.70 -12.53
C TYR A 117 8.89 -13.80 -12.19
N ARG A 118 7.77 -14.00 -12.91
CA ARG A 118 6.56 -13.17 -12.69
C ARG A 118 5.94 -13.36 -11.31
N ILE A 119 5.97 -14.58 -10.80
CA ILE A 119 5.51 -14.88 -9.44
C ILE A 119 6.38 -14.19 -8.40
N HIS A 120 7.70 -14.21 -8.55
CA HIS A 120 8.59 -13.50 -7.65
C HIS A 120 8.29 -11.98 -7.62
N GLU A 121 8.06 -11.38 -8.79
CA GLU A 121 7.66 -9.97 -8.90
C GLU A 121 6.31 -9.69 -8.21
N ILE A 122 5.35 -10.61 -8.31
CA ILE A 122 4.06 -10.52 -7.65
C ILE A 122 4.21 -10.65 -6.13
N GLU A 123 5.02 -11.59 -5.65
CA GLU A 123 5.30 -11.75 -4.21
C GLU A 123 5.92 -10.49 -3.63
N ASP A 124 6.89 -9.90 -4.33
CA ASP A 124 7.54 -8.67 -3.91
C ASP A 124 6.53 -7.50 -3.84
N ALA A 125 5.73 -7.31 -4.90
CA ALA A 125 4.68 -6.31 -4.92
C ALA A 125 3.64 -6.52 -3.81
N THR A 126 3.26 -7.77 -3.53
CA THR A 126 2.32 -8.12 -2.45
C THR A 126 2.92 -7.83 -1.07
N ARG A 127 4.22 -8.06 -0.87
CA ARG A 127 4.93 -7.67 0.36
C ARG A 127 4.97 -6.15 0.53
N GLN A 128 5.19 -5.40 -0.56
CA GLN A 128 5.19 -3.93 -0.54
C GLN A 128 3.82 -3.33 -0.19
N LEU A 129 2.74 -4.00 -0.61
CA LEU A 129 1.38 -3.61 -0.24
C LEU A 129 1.11 -3.82 1.26
N GLY A 130 1.62 -4.92 1.84
CA GLY A 130 1.44 -5.22 3.27
C GLY A 130 -0.04 -5.21 3.67
N ASP A 131 -0.35 -4.46 4.75
CA ASP A 131 -1.71 -4.32 5.30
C ASP A 131 -2.51 -3.16 4.65
N LYS A 132 -2.03 -2.61 3.55
CA LYS A 132 -2.66 -1.47 2.86
C LYS A 132 -3.83 -1.86 1.95
N LEU A 133 -4.07 -3.16 1.76
CA LEU A 133 -5.21 -3.65 1.01
C LEU A 133 -6.49 -3.47 1.84
N SER A 134 -7.56 -2.99 1.22
CA SER A 134 -8.87 -2.89 1.87
C SER A 134 -9.49 -4.26 2.11
N ASP A 135 -9.14 -5.24 1.30
CA ASP A 135 -9.53 -6.64 1.45
C ASP A 135 -8.42 -7.44 2.15
N ASN A 136 -8.53 -7.60 3.46
CA ASN A 136 -7.53 -8.32 4.26
C ASN A 136 -7.36 -9.80 3.86
N SER A 137 -8.40 -10.44 3.29
CA SER A 137 -8.32 -11.83 2.84
C SER A 137 -7.57 -11.97 1.52
N LEU A 138 -7.59 -10.93 0.68
CA LEU A 138 -6.99 -10.94 -0.66
C LEU A 138 -5.52 -11.35 -0.64
N ARG A 139 -4.75 -10.83 0.32
CA ARG A 139 -3.32 -11.15 0.46
C ARG A 139 -3.07 -12.62 0.78
N LEU A 140 -3.81 -13.17 1.76
CA LEU A 140 -3.63 -14.56 2.20
C LEU A 140 -4.09 -15.54 1.12
N ASP A 141 -5.26 -15.30 0.54
CA ASP A 141 -5.81 -16.09 -0.57
C ASP A 141 -4.84 -16.12 -1.75
N PHE A 142 -4.24 -14.96 -2.04
CA PHE A 142 -3.33 -14.81 -3.16
C PHE A 142 -1.98 -15.52 -2.93
N LEU A 143 -1.38 -15.42 -1.74
CA LEU A 143 -0.15 -16.15 -1.41
C LEU A 143 -0.36 -17.66 -1.45
N SER A 144 -1.49 -18.14 -0.92
CA SER A 144 -1.87 -19.56 -1.02
C SER A 144 -2.07 -20.03 -2.47
N TYR A 145 -2.64 -19.17 -3.33
CA TYR A 145 -2.76 -19.44 -4.75
C TYR A 145 -1.41 -19.55 -5.44
N ILE A 146 -0.47 -18.65 -5.16
CA ILE A 146 0.89 -18.66 -5.74
C ILE A 146 1.61 -19.97 -5.41
N GLU A 147 1.54 -20.42 -4.16
CA GLU A 147 2.14 -21.67 -3.72
C GLU A 147 1.54 -22.88 -4.47
N ALA A 148 0.20 -22.94 -4.58
CA ALA A 148 -0.49 -23.98 -5.33
C ALA A 148 -0.12 -23.97 -6.83
N PHE A 149 0.04 -22.79 -7.42
CA PHE A 149 0.45 -22.63 -8.81
C PHE A 149 1.86 -23.17 -9.07
N LEU A 150 2.83 -22.84 -8.21
CA LEU A 150 4.20 -23.32 -8.34
C LEU A 150 4.26 -24.84 -8.23
N ASN A 151 3.56 -25.43 -7.25
CA ASN A 151 3.51 -26.86 -7.04
C ASN A 151 2.93 -27.58 -8.26
N LEU A 152 1.83 -27.08 -8.83
CA LEU A 152 1.23 -27.67 -10.03
C LEU A 152 2.19 -27.59 -11.23
N SER A 153 2.83 -26.45 -11.43
CA SER A 153 3.77 -26.25 -12.53
C SER A 153 5.00 -27.16 -12.43
N GLU A 154 5.47 -27.45 -11.21
CA GLU A 154 6.55 -28.42 -10.96
C GLU A 154 6.13 -29.85 -11.25
N MET A 155 4.90 -30.26 -10.89
CA MET A 155 4.36 -31.58 -11.22
C MET A 155 4.32 -31.81 -12.74
N VAL A 156 3.89 -30.83 -13.53
CA VAL A 156 3.90 -30.91 -15.01
C VAL A 156 5.30 -31.17 -15.56
N VAL A 157 6.34 -30.64 -14.94
CA VAL A 157 7.73 -30.80 -15.40
C VAL A 157 8.32 -32.15 -14.98
N VAL A 158 7.98 -32.67 -13.80
CA VAL A 158 8.59 -33.86 -13.21
C VAL A 158 7.93 -35.13 -13.75
N ASP A 159 6.59 -35.14 -13.86
CA ASP A 159 5.80 -36.32 -14.27
C ASP A 159 5.63 -36.44 -15.79
N SER A 160 6.53 -35.88 -16.58
CA SER A 160 6.50 -35.84 -18.04
C SER A 160 6.51 -37.21 -18.75
N LYS A 161 6.09 -38.27 -18.06
CA LYS A 161 5.45 -39.46 -18.61
C LYS A 161 4.04 -39.54 -18.04
N PRO A 162 3.05 -38.88 -18.65
CA PRO A 162 1.67 -39.17 -18.29
C PRO A 162 1.46 -40.65 -18.55
N GLN A 163 1.22 -41.40 -17.48
CA GLN A 163 1.06 -42.84 -17.57
C GLN A 163 -0.31 -43.21 -18.17
N ASN A 164 -1.27 -42.27 -18.19
CA ASN A 164 -2.61 -42.46 -18.73
C ASN A 164 -3.20 -41.12 -19.24
N ASP A 165 -4.09 -41.19 -20.26
CA ASP A 165 -4.85 -40.06 -20.78
C ASP A 165 -5.67 -39.34 -19.68
N ASN A 166 -6.13 -40.05 -18.67
CA ASN A 166 -6.85 -39.52 -17.51
C ASN A 166 -6.03 -38.48 -16.69
N ASP A 167 -4.70 -38.65 -16.64
CA ASP A 167 -3.84 -37.70 -15.91
C ASP A 167 -3.72 -36.38 -16.65
N LEU A 168 -3.72 -36.40 -17.98
CA LEU A 168 -3.68 -35.21 -18.82
C LEU A 168 -4.98 -34.42 -18.75
N GLU A 169 -6.13 -35.11 -18.77
CA GLU A 169 -7.44 -34.45 -18.59
C GLU A 169 -7.53 -33.77 -17.23
N SER A 170 -7.05 -34.41 -16.16
CA SER A 170 -7.00 -33.84 -14.82
C SER A 170 -6.13 -32.59 -14.76
N PHE A 171 -5.04 -32.56 -15.54
CA PHE A 171 -4.17 -31.40 -15.71
C PHE A 171 -4.89 -30.24 -16.38
N VAL A 172 -5.59 -30.47 -17.48
CA VAL A 172 -6.37 -29.43 -18.19
C VAL A 172 -7.45 -28.86 -17.25
N ILE A 173 -8.11 -29.71 -16.46
CA ILE A 173 -9.08 -29.27 -15.44
C ILE A 173 -8.41 -28.37 -14.41
N SER A 174 -7.24 -28.74 -13.93
CA SER A 174 -6.48 -27.95 -12.95
C SER A 174 -6.06 -26.60 -13.49
N ILE A 175 -5.60 -26.53 -14.74
CA ILE A 175 -5.29 -25.26 -15.42
C ILE A 175 -6.55 -24.38 -15.57
N ASN A 176 -7.68 -24.96 -15.92
CA ASN A 176 -8.94 -24.20 -16.02
C ASN A 176 -9.36 -23.62 -14.67
N LEU A 177 -9.16 -24.34 -13.55
CA LEU A 177 -9.40 -23.82 -12.22
C LEU A 177 -8.45 -22.68 -11.86
N GLN A 178 -7.18 -22.78 -12.24
CA GLN A 178 -6.22 -21.70 -12.03
C GLN A 178 -6.56 -20.46 -12.84
N LEU A 179 -6.92 -20.60 -14.11
CA LEU A 179 -7.35 -19.48 -14.95
C LEU A 179 -8.55 -18.74 -14.34
N ARG A 180 -9.52 -19.47 -13.78
CA ARG A 180 -10.64 -18.84 -13.04
C ARG A 180 -10.16 -18.06 -11.81
N ARG A 181 -9.25 -18.62 -11.04
CA ARG A 181 -8.68 -17.93 -9.86
C ARG A 181 -7.91 -16.68 -10.25
N ILE A 182 -7.11 -16.73 -11.32
CA ILE A 182 -6.41 -15.53 -11.83
C ILE A 182 -7.43 -14.45 -12.21
N GLN A 183 -8.52 -14.79 -12.89
CA GLN A 183 -9.57 -13.82 -13.24
C GLN A 183 -10.23 -13.20 -12.00
N GLU A 184 -10.46 -14.00 -10.96
CA GLU A 184 -10.98 -13.52 -9.68
C GLU A 184 -10.02 -12.52 -9.03
N PHE A 185 -8.72 -12.87 -8.91
CA PHE A 185 -7.71 -11.97 -8.36
C PHE A 185 -7.54 -10.70 -9.19
N LEU A 186 -7.54 -10.78 -10.51
CA LEU A 186 -7.52 -9.61 -11.38
C LEU A 186 -8.70 -8.68 -11.10
N SER A 187 -9.90 -9.21 -10.92
CA SER A 187 -11.09 -8.44 -10.57
C SER A 187 -10.93 -7.75 -9.21
N ARG A 188 -10.45 -8.46 -8.19
CA ARG A 188 -10.23 -7.93 -6.83
C ARG A 188 -9.15 -6.85 -6.82
N PHE A 189 -7.99 -7.04 -7.47
CA PHE A 189 -6.94 -6.02 -7.56
C PHE A 189 -7.34 -4.79 -8.38
N ARG A 190 -8.12 -4.96 -9.44
CA ARG A 190 -8.70 -3.82 -10.19
C ARG A 190 -9.65 -3.00 -9.33
N LYS A 191 -10.46 -3.64 -8.49
CA LYS A 191 -11.33 -2.97 -7.53
C LYS A 191 -10.52 -2.17 -6.49
N GLU A 192 -9.44 -2.75 -5.94
CA GLU A 192 -8.52 -2.06 -5.04
C GLU A 192 -7.89 -0.83 -5.70
N LEU A 193 -7.46 -0.96 -6.96
CA LEU A 193 -6.89 0.15 -7.72
C LEU A 193 -7.92 1.27 -7.96
N GLN A 194 -9.17 0.94 -8.29
CA GLN A 194 -10.23 1.92 -8.46
C GLN A 194 -10.54 2.66 -7.16
N GLN A 195 -10.65 1.95 -6.04
CA GLN A 195 -10.87 2.57 -4.72
C GLN A 195 -9.74 3.52 -4.33
N THR A 196 -8.49 3.16 -4.65
CA THR A 196 -7.34 4.01 -4.40
C THR A 196 -7.41 5.32 -5.21
N ASN A 197 -7.82 5.24 -6.48
CA ASN A 197 -7.94 6.40 -7.36
C ASN A 197 -9.10 7.33 -6.96
N THR A 198 -10.23 6.79 -6.48
CA THR A 198 -11.38 7.59 -6.04
C THR A 198 -11.17 8.28 -4.69
N SER A 199 -10.30 7.75 -3.84
CA SER A 199 -9.95 8.35 -2.54
C SER A 199 -8.92 9.48 -2.65
N SER A 200 -8.40 9.74 -3.86
CA SER A 200 -7.42 10.79 -4.14
C SER A 200 -8.05 12.08 -4.69
N ILE A 201 -9.39 12.12 -4.87
CA ILE A 201 -10.19 13.28 -5.27
C ILE A 201 -10.93 13.82 -4.05
#